data_19b9edc370193e77e574ee851eea6f18
#
_entry.id   19b9edc370193e77e574ee851eea6f18
#
_cell.length_a   1.000
_cell.length_b   1.000
_cell.length_c   1.000
_cell.angle_alpha   90.00
_cell.angle_beta   90.00
_cell.angle_gamma   90.00
#
_symmetry.space_group_name_H-M   'P 1'
#
loop_
_entity.id
_entity.type
_entity.pdbx_description
1 polymer ?
#
loop_
_entity_poly.entity_id
_entity_poly.type
_entity_poly.pdbx_seq_one_letter_code
_entity_poly.pdbx_strand_id
1 'polypeptide(L)'
;DLREMTGVMVSFTGNVSCNLLFMMPVTGSFILTDLFLRQPTGTTKEYNEFTESVVQELGNILASHISNALVSDFDAKLLPQPPQVHNDYAGVMFSNLVLEQGMTDDKLLLLETQFEICKTELECYLFLVPEMTSFGKLLDNIGVKS
;
A
#
# COMPACT_ATOMS: atom_id res chain seq x y z
N ASP A 1 -9.48 -1.59 15.83
CA ASP A 1 -9.24 -0.16 15.74
C ASP A 1 -10.43 0.52 15.09
N LEU A 2 -10.99 1.51 15.76
CA LEU A 2 -12.17 2.25 15.30
C LEU A 2 -11.81 3.55 14.56
N ARG A 3 -10.55 3.81 14.34
CA ARG A 3 -10.15 5.01 13.59
C ARG A 3 -10.51 4.88 12.12
N GLU A 4 -10.97 5.98 11.54
CA GLU A 4 -11.13 6.05 10.09
C GLU A 4 -9.77 6.11 9.41
N MET A 5 -9.62 5.27 8.42
CA MET A 5 -8.40 5.14 7.65
C MET A 5 -8.68 5.42 6.18
N THR A 6 -7.69 5.93 5.49
CA THR A 6 -7.68 5.91 4.04
C THR A 6 -6.63 4.89 3.61
N GLY A 7 -6.97 4.10 2.62
CA GLY A 7 -6.08 3.09 2.10
C GLY A 7 -6.04 3.10 0.59
N VAL A 8 -4.91 2.69 0.05
CA VAL A 8 -4.77 2.46 -1.37
C VAL A 8 -4.32 1.03 -1.59
N MET A 9 -5.06 0.32 -2.43
CA MET A 9 -4.75 -1.05 -2.79
C MET A 9 -4.21 -1.09 -4.20
N VAL A 10 -3.10 -1.79 -4.38
CA VAL A 10 -2.51 -2.00 -5.70
C VAL A 10 -2.31 -3.50 -5.90
N SER A 11 -2.88 -4.02 -6.98
CA SER A 11 -2.67 -5.40 -7.38
C SER A 11 -1.55 -5.46 -8.41
N PHE A 12 -0.68 -6.45 -8.26
CA PHE A 12 0.39 -6.71 -9.22
C PHE A 12 0.14 -8.02 -9.93
N THR A 13 0.36 -8.02 -11.23
CA THR A 13 0.32 -9.22 -12.07
C THR A 13 1.66 -9.41 -12.77
N GLY A 14 1.89 -10.58 -13.32
CA GLY A 14 3.14 -10.91 -14.01
C GLY A 14 3.65 -12.27 -13.61
N ASN A 15 4.96 -12.40 -13.44
CA ASN A 15 5.57 -13.66 -12.98
C ASN A 15 5.18 -14.00 -11.55
N VAL A 16 4.93 -12.95 -10.76
CA VAL A 16 4.52 -13.07 -9.37
C VAL A 16 3.26 -12.23 -9.22
N SER A 17 2.28 -12.76 -8.52
CA SER A 17 1.05 -12.02 -8.22
C SER A 17 1.01 -11.70 -6.74
N CYS A 18 0.75 -10.45 -6.42
CA CYS A 18 0.59 -10.01 -5.03
C CYS A 18 -0.28 -8.77 -4.96
N ASN A 19 -0.71 -8.46 -3.76
CA ASN A 19 -1.50 -7.27 -3.50
C ASN A 19 -0.84 -6.45 -2.40
N LEU A 20 -0.84 -5.16 -2.59
CA LEU A 20 -0.30 -4.20 -1.64
C LEU A 20 -1.44 -3.37 -1.10
N LEU A 21 -1.54 -3.26 0.22
CA LEU A 21 -2.44 -2.33 0.86
C LEU A 21 -1.61 -1.37 1.71
N PHE A 22 -1.71 -0.11 1.39
CA PHE A 22 -1.10 0.95 2.16
C PHE A 22 -2.19 1.77 2.85
N MET A 23 -2.10 1.92 4.16
CA MET A 23 -3.12 2.60 4.95
C MET A 23 -2.52 3.67 5.83
N MET A 24 -3.31 4.71 6.07
CA MET A 24 -2.97 5.75 7.05
C MET A 24 -4.26 6.27 7.69
N PRO A 25 -4.19 6.85 8.88
CA PRO A 25 -5.34 7.59 9.40
C PRO A 25 -5.75 8.68 8.41
N VAL A 26 -7.05 8.95 8.31
CA VAL A 26 -7.56 9.99 7.39
C VAL A 26 -6.87 11.32 7.62
N THR A 27 -6.58 11.65 8.88
CA THR A 27 -5.84 12.88 9.22
C THR A 27 -4.44 12.93 8.59
N GLY A 28 -3.81 11.78 8.42
CA GLY A 28 -2.53 11.67 7.71
C GLY A 28 -2.65 12.06 6.25
N SER A 29 -3.76 11.68 5.61
CA SER A 29 -4.02 12.07 4.22
C SER A 29 -4.20 13.57 4.07
N PHE A 30 -4.74 14.25 5.08
CA PHE A 30 -4.86 15.71 5.08
C PHE A 30 -3.49 16.37 5.11
N ILE A 31 -2.61 15.89 5.97
CA ILE A 31 -1.23 16.38 6.07
C ILE A 31 -0.52 16.17 4.72
N LEU A 32 -0.67 14.99 4.15
CA LEU A 32 -0.07 14.66 2.87
C LEU A 32 -0.57 15.58 1.76
N THR A 33 -1.87 15.87 1.74
CA THR A 33 -2.48 16.78 0.77
C THR A 33 -1.88 18.18 0.90
N ASP A 34 -1.77 18.68 2.12
CA ASP A 34 -1.17 20.00 2.35
C ASP A 34 0.28 20.04 1.86
N LEU A 35 1.05 18.99 2.09
CA LEU A 35 2.43 18.89 1.62
C LEU A 35 2.50 18.91 0.10
N PHE A 36 1.68 18.12 -0.58
CA PHE A 36 1.65 18.06 -2.04
C PHE A 36 1.21 19.38 -2.67
N LEU A 37 0.25 20.06 -2.05
CA LEU A 37 -0.25 21.36 -2.55
C LEU A 37 0.56 22.56 -2.05
N ARG A 38 1.61 22.31 -1.26
CA ARG A 38 2.49 23.34 -0.71
C ARG A 38 1.74 24.38 0.10
N GLN A 39 0.78 23.89 0.91
CA GLN A 39 0.04 24.75 1.83
C GLN A 39 0.42 24.42 3.26
N PRO A 40 0.17 25.36 4.21
CA PRO A 40 0.47 25.09 5.61
C PRO A 40 -0.28 23.86 6.12
N THR A 41 0.41 23.09 6.97
CA THR A 41 -0.24 21.94 7.64
C THR A 41 -1.46 22.40 8.43
N GLY A 42 -2.56 21.69 8.28
CA GLY A 42 -3.82 22.03 8.90
C GLY A 42 -4.78 22.78 7.97
N THR A 43 -4.38 23.06 6.73
CA THR A 43 -5.24 23.70 5.73
C THR A 43 -6.36 22.75 5.30
N THR A 44 -6.03 21.50 4.99
CA THR A 44 -7.00 20.49 4.60
C THR A 44 -7.63 19.90 5.87
N LYS A 45 -8.94 19.98 5.97
CA LYS A 45 -9.70 19.52 7.14
C LYS A 45 -10.75 18.47 6.80
N GLU A 46 -10.97 18.22 5.53
CA GLU A 46 -11.96 17.27 5.06
C GLU A 46 -11.40 16.47 3.91
N TYR A 47 -11.84 15.24 3.80
CA TYR A 47 -11.49 14.38 2.68
C TYR A 47 -12.24 14.87 1.44
N ASN A 48 -11.51 15.17 0.37
CA ASN A 48 -12.07 15.71 -0.86
C ASN A 48 -11.35 15.10 -2.07
N GLU A 49 -11.69 15.58 -3.26
CA GLU A 49 -11.11 15.10 -4.51
C GLU A 49 -9.58 15.26 -4.57
N PHE A 50 -9.06 16.33 -4.01
CA PHE A 50 -7.62 16.56 -3.97
C PHE A 50 -6.94 15.56 -3.05
N THR A 51 -7.54 15.27 -1.90
CA THR A 51 -7.03 14.27 -0.96
C THR A 51 -7.00 12.90 -1.63
N GLU A 52 -8.06 12.51 -2.30
CA GLU A 52 -8.13 11.24 -3.02
C GLU A 52 -7.05 11.15 -4.10
N SER A 53 -6.88 12.21 -4.87
CA SER A 53 -5.85 12.25 -5.93
C SER A 53 -4.44 12.12 -5.36
N VAL A 54 -4.17 12.76 -4.23
CA VAL A 54 -2.86 12.68 -3.57
C VAL A 54 -2.60 11.26 -3.05
N VAL A 55 -3.58 10.63 -2.42
CA VAL A 55 -3.46 9.26 -1.94
C VAL A 55 -3.25 8.29 -3.09
N GLN A 56 -3.99 8.47 -4.18
CA GLN A 56 -3.85 7.65 -5.38
C GLN A 56 -2.45 7.79 -6.00
N GLU A 57 -1.93 9.00 -6.07
CA GLU A 57 -0.57 9.25 -6.57
C GLU A 57 0.48 8.60 -5.68
N LEU A 58 0.30 8.66 -4.37
CA LEU A 58 1.18 7.96 -3.44
C LEU A 58 1.17 6.46 -3.70
N GLY A 59 0.00 5.90 -3.97
CA GLY A 59 -0.13 4.48 -4.34
C GLY A 59 0.68 4.15 -5.58
N ASN A 60 0.61 4.99 -6.61
CA ASN A 60 1.39 4.82 -7.83
C ASN A 60 2.89 4.87 -7.56
N ILE A 61 3.34 5.81 -6.75
CA ILE A 61 4.77 5.96 -6.40
C ILE A 61 5.26 4.72 -5.66
N LEU A 62 4.53 4.28 -4.64
CA LEU A 62 4.88 3.09 -3.87
C LEU A 62 4.90 1.83 -4.75
N ALA A 63 3.89 1.67 -5.60
CA ALA A 63 3.82 0.54 -6.51
C ALA A 63 5.02 0.49 -7.44
N SER A 64 5.42 1.63 -7.99
CA SER A 64 6.58 1.73 -8.87
C SER A 64 7.88 1.36 -8.14
N HIS A 65 8.06 1.85 -6.93
CA HIS A 65 9.25 1.54 -6.14
C HIS A 65 9.33 0.05 -5.80
N ILE A 66 8.22 -0.55 -5.40
CA ILE A 66 8.17 -1.96 -5.05
C ILE A 66 8.41 -2.80 -6.30
N SER A 67 7.76 -2.47 -7.41
CA SER A 67 7.94 -3.17 -8.69
C SER A 67 9.40 -3.13 -9.14
N ASN A 68 10.01 -1.97 -9.09
CA ASN A 68 11.42 -1.81 -9.49
C ASN A 68 12.37 -2.60 -8.60
N ALA A 69 12.13 -2.59 -7.30
CA ALA A 69 12.95 -3.36 -6.35
C ALA A 69 12.84 -4.87 -6.61
N LEU A 70 11.63 -5.38 -6.84
CA LEU A 70 11.43 -6.80 -7.10
C LEU A 70 11.99 -7.22 -8.45
N VAL A 71 11.89 -6.38 -9.47
CA VAL A 71 12.50 -6.65 -10.78
C VAL A 71 14.02 -6.68 -10.67
N SER A 72 14.59 -5.72 -9.95
CA SER A 72 16.04 -5.60 -9.79
C SER A 72 16.63 -6.72 -8.94
N ASP A 73 16.00 -7.03 -7.79
CA ASP A 73 16.58 -7.92 -6.79
C ASP A 73 16.22 -9.39 -7.02
N PHE A 74 15.06 -9.67 -7.62
CA PHE A 74 14.54 -11.03 -7.72
C PHE A 74 14.21 -11.45 -9.14
N ASP A 75 14.53 -10.64 -10.14
CA ASP A 75 14.23 -10.90 -11.56
C ASP A 75 12.74 -11.23 -11.78
N ALA A 76 11.88 -10.60 -11.04
CA ALA A 76 10.45 -10.78 -11.16
C ALA A 76 9.83 -9.68 -12.01
N LYS A 77 8.94 -10.05 -12.94
CA LYS A 77 8.15 -9.07 -13.67
C LYS A 77 6.86 -8.80 -12.90
N LEU A 78 6.67 -7.56 -12.53
CA LEU A 78 5.46 -7.11 -11.87
C LEU A 78 4.86 -5.95 -12.63
N LEU A 79 3.56 -6.06 -12.94
CA LEU A 79 2.80 -5.02 -13.60
C LEU A 79 1.76 -4.51 -12.60
N PRO A 80 1.91 -3.28 -12.09
CA PRO A 80 0.91 -2.73 -11.18
C PRO A 80 -0.37 -2.39 -11.94
N GLN A 81 -1.50 -2.73 -11.34
CA GLN A 81 -2.80 -2.30 -11.82
C GLN A 81 -3.11 -0.91 -11.24
N PRO A 82 -4.08 -0.20 -11.79
CA PRO A 82 -4.44 1.11 -11.25
C PRO A 82 -4.78 1.04 -9.76
N PRO A 83 -4.27 1.97 -8.95
CA PRO A 83 -4.55 1.97 -7.51
C PRO A 83 -6.04 2.20 -7.23
N GLN A 84 -6.54 1.52 -6.20
CA GLN A 84 -7.91 1.71 -5.74
C GLN A 84 -7.87 2.32 -4.34
N VAL A 85 -8.51 3.47 -4.18
CA VAL A 85 -8.56 4.18 -2.91
C VAL A 85 -9.82 3.80 -2.16
N HIS A 86 -9.67 3.48 -0.88
CA HIS A 86 -10.78 3.12 -0.01
C HIS A 86 -10.68 3.91 1.29
N ASN A 87 -11.85 4.31 1.81
CA ASN A 87 -11.94 4.94 3.12
C ASN A 87 -12.87 4.11 3.98
N ASP A 88 -12.37 3.61 5.10
CA ASP A 88 -13.16 2.83 6.03
C ASP A 88 -12.41 2.70 7.36
N TYR A 89 -13.00 1.98 8.29
CA TYR A 89 -12.29 1.62 9.50
C TYR A 89 -11.23 0.54 9.19
N ALA A 90 -10.15 0.57 9.94
CA ALA A 90 -9.00 -0.32 9.69
C ALA A 90 -9.39 -1.80 9.63
N GLY A 91 -10.24 -2.23 10.57
CA GLY A 91 -10.68 -3.63 10.61
C GLY A 91 -11.45 -4.07 9.37
N VAL A 92 -12.26 -3.16 8.81
CA VAL A 92 -13.03 -3.45 7.59
C VAL A 92 -12.10 -3.57 6.39
N MET A 93 -11.15 -2.66 6.26
CA MET A 93 -10.17 -2.73 5.17
C MET A 93 -9.36 -4.02 5.21
N PHE A 94 -8.89 -4.38 6.40
CA PHE A 94 -8.13 -5.60 6.60
C PHE A 94 -8.95 -6.84 6.26
N SER A 95 -10.19 -6.90 6.74
CA SER A 95 -11.10 -8.02 6.46
C SER A 95 -11.35 -8.19 4.97
N ASN A 96 -11.57 -7.09 4.26
CA ASN A 96 -11.78 -7.11 2.82
C ASN A 96 -10.55 -7.64 2.08
N LEU A 97 -9.36 -7.22 2.50
CA LEU A 97 -8.12 -7.70 1.90
C LEU A 97 -7.97 -9.21 2.07
N VAL A 98 -8.20 -9.71 3.28
CA VAL A 98 -8.09 -11.14 3.57
C VAL A 98 -9.13 -11.94 2.79
N LEU A 99 -10.37 -11.46 2.74
CA LEU A 99 -11.46 -12.15 2.04
C LEU A 99 -11.24 -12.18 0.53
N GLU A 100 -10.80 -11.07 -0.06
CA GLU A 100 -10.56 -11.00 -1.50
C GLU A 100 -9.46 -11.95 -1.95
N GLN A 101 -8.47 -12.19 -1.10
CA GLN A 101 -7.34 -13.04 -1.43
C GLN A 101 -7.54 -14.50 -1.04
N GLY A 102 -8.61 -14.83 -0.32
CA GLY A 102 -8.84 -16.19 0.18
C GLY A 102 -7.74 -16.69 1.09
N MET A 103 -7.09 -15.79 1.81
CA MET A 103 -5.90 -16.09 2.57
C MET A 103 -6.19 -16.44 4.01
N THR A 104 -5.29 -17.24 4.57
CA THR A 104 -5.21 -17.48 6.00
C THR A 104 -4.24 -16.48 6.62
N ASP A 105 -4.41 -16.18 7.89
CA ASP A 105 -3.67 -15.13 8.62
C ASP A 105 -2.15 -15.29 8.58
N ASP A 106 -1.66 -16.50 8.45
CA ASP A 106 -0.24 -16.82 8.48
C ASP A 106 0.50 -16.48 7.17
N LYS A 107 -0.21 -15.97 6.15
CA LYS A 107 0.35 -15.62 4.85
C LYS A 107 0.51 -14.13 4.63
N LEU A 108 0.20 -13.33 5.63
CA LEU A 108 0.19 -11.88 5.52
C LEU A 108 1.51 -11.31 6.04
N LEU A 109 2.12 -10.44 5.24
CA LEU A 109 3.28 -9.67 5.68
C LEU A 109 2.83 -8.26 6.07
N LEU A 110 3.02 -7.92 7.33
CA LEU A 110 2.74 -6.59 7.84
C LEU A 110 4.04 -5.83 8.02
N LEU A 111 4.12 -4.66 7.41
CA LEU A 111 5.21 -3.72 7.62
C LEU A 111 4.62 -2.46 8.22
N GLU A 112 4.83 -2.28 9.51
CA GLU A 112 4.49 -1.02 10.15
C GLU A 112 5.63 -0.05 9.89
N THR A 113 5.32 1.12 9.36
CA THR A 113 6.35 2.08 9.00
C THR A 113 5.89 3.50 9.30
N GLN A 114 6.85 4.35 9.56
CA GLN A 114 6.65 5.78 9.68
C GLN A 114 7.42 6.45 8.56
N PHE A 115 6.74 7.27 7.79
CA PHE A 115 7.38 8.06 6.76
C PHE A 115 7.61 9.48 7.25
N GLU A 116 8.78 9.99 6.97
CA GLU A 116 9.09 11.41 7.18
C GLU A 116 9.11 12.09 5.83
N ILE A 117 8.19 13.04 5.63
CA ILE A 117 8.12 13.83 4.42
C ILE A 117 8.21 15.29 4.82
N CYS A 118 9.21 16.00 4.31
CA CYS A 118 9.44 17.41 4.64
C CYS A 118 9.46 17.67 6.15
N LYS A 119 10.14 16.80 6.91
CA LYS A 119 10.24 16.85 8.37
C LYS A 119 8.92 16.58 9.11
N THR A 120 7.94 16.02 8.42
CA THR A 120 6.67 15.62 9.04
C THR A 120 6.60 14.10 9.09
N GLU A 121 6.37 13.53 10.27
CA GLU A 121 6.18 12.11 10.43
C GLU A 121 4.73 11.74 10.13
N LEU A 122 4.54 10.68 9.34
CA LEU A 122 3.24 10.13 9.03
C LEU A 122 3.17 8.68 9.52
N GLU A 123 2.13 8.38 10.28
CA GLU A 123 1.84 7.00 10.68
C GLU A 123 1.23 6.26 9.49
N CYS A 124 1.90 5.21 9.04
CA CYS A 124 1.47 4.44 7.88
C CYS A 124 1.63 2.96 8.13
N TYR A 125 0.79 2.17 7.47
CA TYR A 125 0.82 0.71 7.57
C TYR A 125 0.86 0.13 6.17
N LEU A 126 1.78 -0.78 5.93
CA LEU A 126 1.95 -1.43 4.65
C LEU A 126 1.71 -2.92 4.83
N PHE A 127 0.76 -3.45 4.07
CA PHE A 127 0.47 -4.88 4.03
C PHE A 127 0.80 -5.42 2.66
N LEU A 128 1.59 -6.47 2.61
CA LEU A 128 1.89 -7.17 1.38
C LEU A 128 1.30 -8.58 1.46
N VAL A 129 0.45 -8.91 0.49
CA VAL A 129 -0.25 -10.20 0.45
C VAL A 129 0.19 -10.92 -0.81
N PRO A 130 1.16 -11.82 -0.73
CA PRO A 130 1.58 -12.59 -1.90
C PRO A 130 0.59 -13.71 -2.19
N GLU A 131 0.43 -14.00 -3.47
CA GLU A 131 -0.21 -15.25 -3.86
C GLU A 131 0.80 -16.37 -3.63
N MET A 132 0.40 -17.44 -2.95
CA MET A 132 1.34 -18.47 -2.48
C MET A 132 2.12 -19.16 -3.61
N THR A 133 1.46 -19.47 -4.71
CA THR A 133 2.13 -20.08 -5.86
C THR A 133 3.18 -19.14 -6.44
N SER A 134 2.83 -17.87 -6.57
CA SER A 134 3.73 -16.84 -7.05
C SER A 134 4.89 -16.61 -6.09
N PHE A 135 4.64 -16.66 -4.79
CA PHE A 135 5.68 -16.49 -3.79
C PHE A 135 6.70 -17.64 -3.85
N GLY A 136 6.22 -18.87 -4.05
CA GLY A 136 7.12 -20.02 -4.27
C GLY A 136 8.02 -19.82 -5.48
N LYS A 137 7.47 -19.32 -6.59
CA LYS A 137 8.25 -19.00 -7.79
C LYS A 137 9.31 -17.93 -7.52
N LEU A 138 8.96 -16.93 -6.73
CA LEU A 138 9.91 -15.89 -6.37
C LEU A 138 11.08 -16.46 -5.57
N LEU A 139 10.80 -17.34 -4.62
CA LEU A 139 11.83 -18.01 -3.83
C LEU A 139 12.71 -18.89 -4.71
N ASP A 140 12.13 -19.57 -5.68
CA ASP A 140 12.90 -20.38 -6.64
C ASP A 140 13.85 -19.52 -7.47
N ASN A 141 13.41 -18.33 -7.89
CA ASN A 141 14.23 -17.40 -8.66
C ASN A 141 15.45 -16.90 -7.90
N ILE A 142 15.38 -16.84 -6.60
CA ILE A 142 16.52 -16.42 -5.75
C ILE A 142 17.29 -17.61 -5.18
N GLY A 143 16.96 -18.84 -5.62
CA GLY A 143 17.66 -20.04 -5.21
C GLY A 143 17.28 -20.56 -3.83
N VAL A 144 16.19 -20.07 -3.26
CA VAL A 144 15.67 -20.57 -1.97
C VAL A 144 14.59 -21.61 -2.27
N LYS A 145 14.74 -22.79 -1.68
CA LYS A 145 13.72 -23.84 -1.80
C LYS A 145 12.64 -23.63 -0.76
N SER A 146 11.41 -23.58 -1.21
CA SER A 146 10.27 -23.49 -0.32
C SER A 146 9.93 -24.82 0.33
#